data_5e3dc7aa5dcfe299b450f2ee25a0dc1f
#
_entry.id   5e3dc7aa5dcfe299b450f2ee25a0dc1f
#
_cell.length_a   1.000
_cell.length_b   1.000
_cell.length_c   1.000
_cell.angle_alpha   90.00
_cell.angle_beta   90.00
_cell.angle_gamma   90.00
#
_symmetry.space_group_name_H-M   'P 1'
#
loop_
_entity.id
_entity.type
_entity.pdbx_description
1 polymer ?
#
loop_
_entity_poly.entity_id
_entity_poly.type
_entity_poly.pdbx_seq_one_letter_code
_entity_poly.pdbx_strand_id
1 'polypeptide(L)'
;MQMSDRYYGQSKPTEDMSTMNMRYLSSRQGLEDLGHFISAINTKNNLTTPTWITFGGSYPGSLSAWMRLRFPHLITGSVSSSGPLFAKLDYLEYLQVGGTRVPLILLSRVPRYKLHKEFQIIEGDTV
;
A
#
# COMPACT_ATOMS: atom_id res chain seq x y z
N MET A 1 -7.97 1.24 11.21
CA MET A 1 -8.73 2.13 10.31
C MET A 1 -8.44 1.71 8.89
N GLN A 2 -9.44 1.61 8.03
CA GLN A 2 -9.28 1.20 6.63
C GLN A 2 -9.68 2.36 5.73
N MET A 3 -8.92 2.58 4.67
CA MET A 3 -9.18 3.60 3.66
C MET A 3 -9.34 2.95 2.29
N SER A 4 -10.27 3.44 1.50
CA SER A 4 -10.44 3.08 0.10
C SER A 4 -9.75 4.14 -0.77
N ASP A 5 -8.97 3.69 -1.74
CA ASP A 5 -8.30 4.58 -2.68
C ASP A 5 -9.31 5.29 -3.60
N ARG A 6 -8.92 6.46 -4.13
CA ARG A 6 -9.78 7.22 -5.05
C ARG A 6 -10.17 6.38 -6.26
N TYR A 7 -11.40 6.53 -6.74
CA TYR A 7 -12.07 5.76 -7.80
C TYR A 7 -12.41 4.32 -7.44
N TYR A 8 -12.04 3.83 -6.25
CA TYR A 8 -12.37 2.48 -5.79
C TYR A 8 -13.49 2.49 -4.75
N GLY A 9 -14.35 1.47 -4.82
CA GLY A 9 -15.49 1.32 -3.90
C GLY A 9 -16.44 2.53 -3.95
N GLN A 10 -16.65 3.17 -2.81
CA GLN A 10 -17.50 4.35 -2.65
C GLN A 10 -16.74 5.68 -2.84
N SER A 11 -15.42 5.62 -3.02
CA SER A 11 -14.56 6.80 -3.13
C SER A 11 -14.55 7.36 -4.55
N LYS A 12 -15.58 8.11 -4.91
CA LYS A 12 -15.76 8.70 -6.26
C LYS A 12 -15.46 10.20 -6.21
N PRO A 13 -14.27 10.65 -6.65
CA PRO A 13 -13.90 12.06 -6.63
C PRO A 13 -14.58 12.90 -7.73
N THR A 14 -15.18 12.24 -8.72
CA THR A 14 -15.83 12.86 -9.88
C THR A 14 -17.20 12.21 -10.13
N GLU A 15 -18.10 12.90 -10.84
CA GLU A 15 -19.43 12.39 -11.15
C GLU A 15 -19.41 11.13 -12.02
N ASP A 16 -18.46 11.06 -12.95
CA ASP A 16 -18.28 9.91 -13.84
C ASP A 16 -16.82 9.44 -13.89
N MET A 17 -16.60 8.29 -14.52
CA MET A 17 -15.28 7.68 -14.71
C MET A 17 -14.80 7.84 -16.16
N SER A 18 -15.11 8.95 -16.83
CA SER A 18 -14.59 9.26 -18.15
C SER A 18 -13.07 9.36 -18.14
N THR A 19 -12.43 9.15 -19.28
CA THR A 19 -10.97 9.23 -19.41
C THR A 19 -10.41 10.58 -18.92
N MET A 20 -11.16 11.66 -19.15
CA MET A 20 -10.78 12.99 -18.67
C MET A 20 -10.76 13.08 -17.15
N ASN A 21 -11.73 12.46 -16.48
CA ASN A 21 -11.85 12.46 -15.03
C ASN A 21 -10.85 11.49 -14.39
N MET A 22 -10.50 10.37 -15.06
CA MET A 22 -9.52 9.42 -14.58
C MET A 22 -8.07 9.94 -14.60
N ARG A 23 -7.80 11.13 -15.11
CA ARG A 23 -6.47 11.79 -15.02
C ARG A 23 -5.94 11.93 -13.58
N TYR A 24 -6.83 11.88 -12.59
CA TYR A 24 -6.48 11.94 -11.18
C TYR A 24 -6.21 10.57 -10.56
N LEU A 25 -6.40 9.48 -11.31
CA LEU A 25 -6.10 8.12 -10.86
C LEU A 25 -4.61 7.84 -11.04
N SER A 26 -3.84 8.10 -9.99
CA SER A 26 -2.41 7.79 -9.95
C SER A 26 -1.96 7.44 -8.54
N SER A 27 -0.95 6.59 -8.42
CA SER A 27 -0.33 6.24 -7.14
C SER A 27 0.15 7.46 -6.37
N ARG A 28 0.68 8.46 -7.08
CA ARG A 28 1.13 9.71 -6.48
C ARG A 28 -0.02 10.42 -5.76
N GLN A 29 -1.17 10.56 -6.42
CA GLN A 29 -2.32 11.21 -5.81
C GLN A 29 -2.93 10.37 -4.69
N GLY A 30 -2.98 9.05 -4.83
CA GLY A 30 -3.40 8.16 -3.75
C GLY A 30 -2.54 8.31 -2.49
N LEU A 31 -1.23 8.45 -2.65
CA LEU A 31 -0.31 8.70 -1.53
C LEU A 31 -0.55 10.07 -0.87
N GLU A 32 -0.80 11.12 -1.66
CA GLU A 32 -1.14 12.43 -1.12
C GLU A 32 -2.47 12.40 -0.34
N ASP A 33 -3.48 11.68 -0.84
CA ASP A 33 -4.74 11.47 -0.13
C ASP A 33 -4.54 10.78 1.22
N LEU A 34 -3.70 9.75 1.26
CA LEU A 34 -3.35 9.05 2.51
C LEU A 34 -2.64 9.98 3.50
N GLY A 35 -1.70 10.78 3.03
CA GLY A 35 -1.00 11.78 3.86
C GLY A 35 -1.97 12.84 4.41
N HIS A 36 -2.84 13.35 3.57
CA HIS A 36 -3.87 14.32 3.96
C HIS A 36 -4.86 13.71 4.97
N PHE A 37 -5.30 12.47 4.73
CA PHE A 37 -6.17 11.75 5.65
C PHE A 37 -5.56 11.60 7.04
N ILE A 38 -4.29 11.19 7.14
CA ILE A 38 -3.57 11.08 8.41
C ILE A 38 -3.52 12.43 9.13
N SER A 39 -3.18 13.49 8.41
CA SER A 39 -3.12 14.85 8.96
C SER A 39 -4.49 15.33 9.45
N ALA A 40 -5.55 15.05 8.69
CA ALA A 40 -6.92 15.39 9.09
C ALA A 40 -7.37 14.62 10.35
N ILE A 41 -7.02 13.33 10.47
CA ILE A 41 -7.31 12.54 11.67
C ILE A 41 -6.54 13.04 12.88
N ASN A 42 -5.27 13.39 12.72
CA ASN A 42 -4.46 13.96 13.78
C ASN A 42 -5.10 15.25 14.32
N THR A 43 -5.49 16.15 13.42
CA THR A 43 -6.14 17.43 13.79
C THR A 43 -7.49 17.18 14.45
N LYS A 44 -8.33 16.34 13.86
CA LYS A 44 -9.67 16.04 14.38
C LYS A 44 -9.66 15.47 15.80
N ASN A 45 -8.63 14.67 16.12
CA ASN A 45 -8.53 14.00 17.42
C ASN A 45 -7.51 14.67 18.37
N ASN A 46 -6.99 15.85 18.01
CA ASN A 46 -5.99 16.61 18.78
C ASN A 46 -4.74 15.75 19.14
N LEU A 47 -4.27 14.92 18.19
CA LEU A 47 -3.09 14.07 18.39
C LEU A 47 -1.83 14.91 18.18
N THR A 48 -1.00 15.04 19.22
CA THR A 48 0.22 15.87 19.16
C THR A 48 1.45 15.11 18.67
N THR A 49 1.58 13.85 19.06
CA THR A 49 2.73 12.98 18.69
C THR A 49 2.26 11.57 18.32
N PRO A 50 1.39 11.43 17.32
CA PRO A 50 0.87 10.10 16.97
C PRO A 50 1.92 9.25 16.28
N THR A 51 1.96 7.97 16.62
CA THR A 51 2.74 6.97 15.92
C THR A 51 1.86 6.26 14.90
N TRP A 52 2.15 6.45 13.62
CA TRP A 52 1.41 5.81 12.54
C TRP A 52 2.21 4.66 11.94
N ILE A 53 1.56 3.50 11.82
CA ILE A 53 2.07 2.33 11.13
C ILE A 53 1.07 1.97 10.02
N THR A 54 1.57 1.80 8.81
CA THR A 54 0.76 1.41 7.65
C THR A 54 0.88 -0.08 7.38
N PHE A 55 -0.23 -0.70 6.98
CA PHE A 55 -0.30 -2.10 6.59
C PHE A 55 -0.97 -2.22 5.23
N GLY A 56 -0.39 -3.00 4.35
CA GLY A 56 -1.00 -3.25 3.04
C GLY A 56 -0.58 -4.58 2.46
N GLY A 57 -1.46 -5.17 1.66
CA GLY A 57 -1.20 -6.38 0.87
C GLY A 57 -1.40 -6.12 -0.61
N SER A 58 -0.59 -6.73 -1.49
CA SER A 58 -0.62 -6.51 -2.93
C SER A 58 -0.33 -5.03 -3.27
N TYR A 59 -1.10 -4.38 -4.13
CA TYR A 59 -0.94 -2.96 -4.45
C TYR A 59 -1.03 -2.03 -3.21
N PRO A 60 -1.96 -2.21 -2.26
CA PRO A 60 -1.89 -1.52 -0.97
C PRO A 60 -0.59 -1.77 -0.18
N GLY A 61 0.09 -2.90 -0.39
CA GLY A 61 1.43 -3.15 0.14
C GLY A 61 2.45 -2.19 -0.46
N SER A 62 2.41 -1.96 -1.77
CA SER A 62 3.25 -0.95 -2.42
C SER A 62 2.97 0.45 -1.88
N LEU A 63 1.69 0.83 -1.75
CA LEU A 63 1.30 2.12 -1.16
C LEU A 63 1.80 2.26 0.27
N SER A 64 1.70 1.21 1.09
CA SER A 64 2.21 1.19 2.47
C SER A 64 3.72 1.50 2.52
N ALA A 65 4.51 0.81 1.70
CA ALA A 65 5.95 1.04 1.60
C ALA A 65 6.28 2.46 1.11
N TRP A 66 5.60 2.91 0.05
CA TRP A 66 5.82 4.25 -0.52
C TRP A 66 5.38 5.37 0.43
N MET A 67 4.36 5.15 1.27
CA MET A 67 3.99 6.08 2.33
C MET A 67 5.15 6.33 3.29
N ARG A 68 5.84 5.27 3.73
CA ARG A 68 7.00 5.40 4.62
C ARG A 68 8.16 6.15 3.94
N LEU A 69 8.40 5.87 2.65
CA LEU A 69 9.46 6.54 1.89
C LEU A 69 9.17 8.02 1.64
N ARG A 70 7.90 8.35 1.32
CA ARG A 70 7.52 9.69 0.93
C ARG A 70 7.16 10.62 2.10
N PHE A 71 6.57 10.04 3.15
CA PHE A 71 6.11 10.78 4.33
C PHE A 71 6.73 10.23 5.63
N PRO A 72 8.10 10.20 5.72
CA PRO A 72 8.78 9.65 6.90
C PRO A 72 8.44 10.39 8.20
N HIS A 73 8.03 11.66 8.10
CA HIS A 73 7.58 12.48 9.23
C HIS A 73 6.17 12.12 9.74
N LEU A 74 5.35 11.45 8.93
CA LEU A 74 4.00 10.99 9.31
C LEU A 74 3.99 9.51 9.69
N ILE A 75 4.77 8.70 8.98
CA ILE A 75 4.76 7.24 9.10
C ILE A 75 6.01 6.75 9.81
N THR A 76 5.83 6.15 10.96
CA THR A 76 6.92 5.57 11.75
C THR A 76 7.37 4.22 11.20
N GLY A 77 6.43 3.39 10.77
CA GLY A 77 6.71 2.06 10.24
C GLY A 77 5.71 1.65 9.15
N SER A 78 6.10 0.67 8.33
CA SER A 78 5.29 0.18 7.23
C SER A 78 5.42 -1.33 7.09
N VAL A 79 4.29 -2.02 7.00
CA VAL A 79 4.22 -3.44 6.68
C VAL A 79 3.66 -3.60 5.27
N SER A 80 4.51 -4.07 4.37
CA SER A 80 4.18 -4.32 2.96
C SER A 80 4.20 -5.82 2.69
N SER A 81 3.03 -6.40 2.47
CA SER A 81 2.90 -7.82 2.14
C SER A 81 2.66 -8.01 0.65
N SER A 82 3.52 -8.77 -0.02
CA SER A 82 3.39 -9.09 -1.45
C SER A 82 3.20 -7.83 -2.33
N GLY A 83 3.82 -6.71 -1.96
CA GLY A 83 3.72 -5.45 -2.70
C GLY A 83 4.61 -5.47 -3.94
N PRO A 84 4.08 -5.19 -5.16
CA PRO A 84 4.89 -5.03 -6.37
C PRO A 84 5.61 -3.67 -6.33
N LEU A 85 6.80 -3.63 -5.74
CA LEU A 85 7.56 -2.40 -5.55
C LEU A 85 8.36 -1.99 -6.79
N PHE A 86 8.67 -2.96 -7.66
CA PHE A 86 9.42 -2.72 -8.88
C PHE A 86 8.50 -2.34 -10.02
N ALA A 87 8.58 -1.08 -10.47
CA ALA A 87 7.82 -0.60 -11.62
C ALA A 87 8.47 -1.10 -12.92
N LYS A 88 7.86 -2.06 -13.58
CA LYS A 88 8.31 -2.67 -14.83
C LYS A 88 7.18 -2.69 -15.84
N LEU A 89 7.44 -2.19 -17.04
CA LEU A 89 6.56 -2.42 -18.19
C LEU A 89 6.70 -3.89 -18.61
N ASP A 90 5.60 -4.51 -19.01
CA ASP A 90 5.55 -5.93 -19.39
C ASP A 90 6.13 -6.86 -18.30
N TYR A 91 5.43 -6.87 -17.15
CA TYR A 91 5.88 -7.56 -15.94
C TYR A 91 5.55 -9.05 -15.98
N LEU A 92 6.22 -9.80 -16.88
CA LEU A 92 6.03 -11.25 -17.06
C LEU A 92 6.30 -12.04 -15.78
N GLU A 93 7.27 -11.62 -14.99
CA GLU A 93 7.64 -12.28 -13.73
C GLU A 93 6.50 -12.32 -12.71
N TYR A 94 5.59 -11.35 -12.76
CA TYR A 94 4.40 -11.36 -11.92
C TYR A 94 3.53 -12.61 -12.18
N LEU A 95 3.32 -12.95 -13.45
CA LEU A 95 2.56 -14.14 -13.84
C LEU A 95 3.33 -15.43 -13.55
N GLN A 96 4.65 -15.44 -13.74
CA GLN A 96 5.50 -16.59 -13.44
C GLN A 96 5.46 -16.95 -11.96
N VAL A 97 5.54 -15.97 -11.07
CA VAL A 97 5.41 -16.18 -9.62
C VAL A 97 4.02 -16.72 -9.26
N GLY A 98 2.97 -16.21 -9.87
CA GLY A 98 1.60 -16.72 -9.72
C GLY A 98 1.47 -18.17 -10.18
N GLY A 99 2.00 -18.50 -11.35
CA GLY A 99 1.95 -19.85 -11.95
C GLY A 99 2.70 -20.91 -11.13
N THR A 100 3.81 -20.54 -10.50
CA THR A 100 4.60 -21.48 -9.66
C THR A 100 4.04 -21.64 -8.24
N ARG A 101 3.24 -20.68 -7.75
CA ARG A 101 2.72 -20.67 -6.37
C ARG A 101 1.29 -21.19 -6.23
N VAL A 102 0.48 -21.11 -7.27
CA VAL A 102 -0.90 -21.61 -7.24
C VAL A 102 -0.98 -23.12 -6.87
N PRO A 103 -0.12 -24.02 -7.37
CA PRO A 103 -0.10 -25.40 -6.91
C PRO A 103 0.32 -25.54 -5.43
N LEU A 104 1.15 -24.63 -4.92
CA LEU A 104 1.62 -24.65 -3.52
C LEU A 104 0.53 -24.22 -2.52
N ILE A 105 -0.36 -23.31 -2.92
CA ILE A 105 -1.51 -22.88 -2.11
C ILE A 105 -2.55 -24.00 -2.00
N LEU A 106 -2.76 -24.77 -3.07
CA LEU A 106 -3.66 -25.92 -3.07
C LEU A 106 -3.14 -27.10 -2.22
N LEU A 107 -1.84 -27.16 -1.93
CA LEU A 107 -1.21 -28.22 -1.15
C LEU A 107 -1.08 -27.93 0.35
N SER A 108 -1.72 -26.88 0.88
CA SER A 108 -1.98 -26.60 2.33
C SER A 108 -0.86 -26.87 3.34
N ARG A 109 0.41 -26.86 2.96
CA ARG A 109 1.54 -27.00 3.90
C ARG A 109 2.69 -26.06 3.55
N VAL A 110 2.49 -24.75 3.68
CA VAL A 110 3.61 -23.82 3.66
C VAL A 110 4.24 -23.79 5.06
N PRO A 111 5.49 -24.23 5.24
CA PRO A 111 6.16 -24.12 6.53
C PRO A 111 6.22 -22.65 6.98
N ARG A 112 5.99 -22.38 8.27
CA ARG A 112 5.95 -21.02 8.85
C ARG A 112 7.18 -20.16 8.51
N TYR A 113 8.34 -20.74 8.26
CA TYR A 113 9.56 -20.00 7.91
C TYR A 113 9.55 -19.41 6.49
N LYS A 114 8.68 -19.87 5.57
CA LYS A 114 8.53 -19.27 4.24
C LYS A 114 7.67 -18.01 4.24
N LEU A 115 6.81 -17.84 5.23
CA LEU A 115 5.99 -16.63 5.38
C LEU A 115 6.84 -15.38 5.68
N HIS A 116 7.97 -15.54 6.35
CA HIS A 116 8.88 -14.42 6.67
C HIS A 116 9.50 -13.73 5.44
N LYS A 117 9.63 -14.43 4.31
CA LYS A 117 10.19 -13.85 3.07
C LYS A 117 9.18 -13.03 2.27
N GLU A 118 7.90 -13.12 2.59
CA GLU A 118 6.83 -12.41 1.88
C GLU A 118 6.43 -11.09 2.56
N PHE A 119 6.93 -10.86 3.77
CA PHE A 119 6.72 -9.61 4.51
C PHE A 119 8.00 -8.76 4.46
N GLN A 120 7.89 -7.58 3.90
CA GLN A 120 8.94 -6.56 4.00
C GLN A 120 8.53 -5.55 5.07
N ILE A 121 9.31 -5.46 6.12
CA ILE A 121 9.18 -4.43 7.14
C ILE A 121 10.18 -3.34 6.78
N ILE A 122 9.68 -2.16 6.47
CA ILE A 122 10.52 -0.99 6.24
C ILE A 122 10.50 -0.19 7.54
N GLU A 123 11.51 -0.43 8.36
CA GLU A 123 11.77 0.38 9.54
C GLU A 123 12.52 1.65 9.12
N GLY A 124 12.15 2.78 9.69
CA GLY A 124 12.90 4.00 9.48
C GLY A 124 14.08 4.02 10.42
N ASP A 125 15.25 4.34 9.89
CA ASP A 125 16.38 4.68 10.72
C ASP A 125 15.98 5.83 11.65
N THR A 126 16.08 5.59 12.93
CA THR A 126 16.00 6.67 13.94
C THR A 126 17.24 7.53 13.75
N VAL A 127 17.05 8.71 13.16
CA VAL A 127 18.03 9.79 13.20
C VAL A 127 17.91 10.51 14.51
#